data_6ac9976298326e67995bdd7b8ce1f642
#
_entry.id   6ac9976298326e67995bdd7b8ce1f642
#
_cell.length_a   1.000
_cell.length_b   1.000
_cell.length_c   1.000
_cell.angle_alpha   90.00
_cell.angle_beta   90.00
_cell.angle_gamma   90.00
#
_symmetry.space_group_name_H-M   'P 1'
#
loop_
_entity.id
_entity.type
_entity.pdbx_description
1 polymer ?
#
loop_
_entity_poly.entity_id
_entity_poly.type
_entity_poly.pdbx_seq_one_letter_code
_entity_poly.pdbx_strand_id
1 'polypeptide(L)'
;MVTKFLQEAFDRQNVDIVDEVFASDHVLRSPETGTEEVKGTKVIKRALEDYHTKGSGAGCTILNQIAEDDWIATSYTLGEGQEDHMGVMFSRLVDSKIQETFVVAREVSSAPEEEWEDRKIFN
;
A
#
# COMPACT_ATOMS: atom_id res chain seq x y z
N MET A 1 -12.37 4.52 -3.72
CA MET A 1 -11.17 4.94 -4.47
C MET A 1 -9.93 4.15 -4.11
N VAL A 2 -9.56 4.08 -2.83
CA VAL A 2 -8.40 3.28 -2.42
C VAL A 2 -8.61 1.80 -2.71
N THR A 3 -9.79 1.28 -2.43
CA THR A 3 -10.14 -0.10 -2.75
C THR A 3 -10.01 -0.37 -4.24
N LYS A 4 -10.54 0.53 -5.07
CA LYS A 4 -10.43 0.39 -6.53
C LYS A 4 -8.97 0.38 -6.98
N PHE A 5 -8.15 1.28 -6.40
CA PHE A 5 -6.73 1.31 -6.72
C PHE A 5 -6.05 -0.02 -6.41
N LEU A 6 -6.26 -0.53 -5.19
CA LEU A 6 -5.60 -1.76 -4.76
C LEU A 6 -6.03 -2.96 -5.61
N GLN A 7 -7.32 -3.07 -5.92
CA GLN A 7 -7.82 -4.16 -6.74
C GLN A 7 -7.32 -4.08 -8.19
N GLU A 8 -7.41 -2.90 -8.80
CA GLU A 8 -6.96 -2.75 -10.18
C GLU A 8 -5.44 -2.92 -10.30
N ALA A 9 -4.69 -2.35 -9.37
CA ALA A 9 -3.23 -2.40 -9.44
C ALA A 9 -2.68 -3.79 -9.19
N PHE A 10 -3.22 -4.51 -8.21
CA PHE A 10 -2.67 -5.80 -7.80
C PHE A 10 -3.43 -6.98 -8.35
N ASP A 11 -4.76 -6.98 -8.31
CA ASP A 11 -5.53 -8.11 -8.82
C ASP A 11 -5.52 -8.17 -10.34
N ARG A 12 -5.63 -7.02 -11.00
CA ARG A 12 -5.69 -6.93 -12.46
C ARG A 12 -4.40 -6.48 -13.11
N GLN A 13 -3.39 -6.13 -12.32
CA GLN A 13 -2.11 -5.66 -12.80
C GLN A 13 -2.21 -4.44 -13.72
N ASN A 14 -3.19 -3.58 -13.44
CA ASN A 14 -3.46 -2.39 -14.23
C ASN A 14 -2.69 -1.20 -13.68
N VAL A 15 -1.49 -0.95 -14.20
CA VAL A 15 -0.63 0.16 -13.76
C VAL A 15 -1.25 1.51 -14.13
N ASP A 16 -2.03 1.57 -15.19
CA ASP A 16 -2.66 2.82 -15.62
C ASP A 16 -3.68 3.38 -14.63
N ILE A 17 -4.14 2.55 -13.69
CA ILE A 17 -5.04 3.02 -12.65
C ILE A 17 -4.41 4.15 -11.82
N VAL A 18 -3.09 4.19 -11.73
CA VAL A 18 -2.37 5.23 -10.99
C VAL A 18 -2.74 6.63 -11.52
N ASP A 19 -2.74 6.80 -12.84
CA ASP A 19 -3.09 8.09 -13.44
C ASP A 19 -4.53 8.48 -13.22
N GLU A 20 -5.40 7.49 -13.03
CA GLU A 20 -6.82 7.73 -12.82
C GLU A 20 -7.13 8.16 -11.38
N VAL A 21 -6.47 7.57 -10.41
CA VAL A 21 -6.82 7.78 -8.99
C VAL A 21 -5.87 8.68 -8.22
N PHE A 22 -4.62 8.83 -8.66
CA PHE A 22 -3.65 9.70 -7.98
C PHE A 22 -3.57 11.05 -8.65
N ALA A 23 -3.40 12.10 -7.82
CA ALA A 23 -3.10 13.43 -8.36
C ALA A 23 -1.73 13.40 -9.02
N SER A 24 -1.55 14.18 -10.09
CA SER A 24 -0.29 14.21 -10.83
C SER A 24 0.87 14.72 -9.97
N ASP A 25 0.59 15.55 -8.98
CA ASP A 25 1.56 16.08 -8.02
C ASP A 25 1.48 15.38 -6.66
N HIS A 26 1.02 14.13 -6.65
CA HIS A 26 0.91 13.30 -5.45
C HIS A 26 2.22 13.26 -4.68
N VAL A 27 2.12 13.22 -3.35
CA VAL A 27 3.27 13.13 -2.45
C VAL A 27 3.24 11.78 -1.75
N LEU A 28 4.30 11.03 -1.90
CA LEU A 28 4.48 9.73 -1.24
C LEU A 28 5.50 9.86 -0.12
N ARG A 29 5.16 9.29 1.04
CA ARG A 29 6.07 9.19 2.18
C ARG A 29 6.07 7.75 2.67
N SER A 30 7.25 7.26 3.02
CA SER A 30 7.38 5.93 3.59
C SER A 30 8.67 5.86 4.40
N PRO A 31 8.85 4.85 5.27
CA PRO A 31 10.13 4.67 5.96
C PRO A 31 11.31 4.49 5.02
N GLU A 32 11.10 3.90 3.84
CA GLU A 32 12.16 3.71 2.86
C GLU A 32 12.66 5.03 2.27
N THR A 33 11.80 6.03 2.19
CA THR A 33 12.22 7.35 1.68
C THR A 33 12.79 8.23 2.78
N GLY A 34 12.73 7.79 4.05
CA GLY A 34 13.19 8.57 5.18
C GLY A 34 12.33 9.82 5.38
N THR A 35 12.98 10.98 5.48
CA THR A 35 12.27 12.26 5.62
C THR A 35 11.95 12.89 4.28
N GLU A 36 12.39 12.31 3.18
CA GLU A 36 12.16 12.88 1.86
C GLU A 36 10.74 12.61 1.38
N GLU A 37 10.20 13.59 0.68
CA GLU A 37 8.93 13.47 0.01
C GLU A 37 9.18 13.10 -1.45
N VAL A 38 8.49 12.07 -1.93
CA VAL A 38 8.58 11.68 -3.33
C VAL A 38 7.35 12.24 -4.05
N LYS A 39 7.58 13.17 -4.95
CA LYS A 39 6.49 13.82 -5.70
C LYS A 39 6.26 13.15 -7.04
N GLY A 40 5.00 13.13 -7.45
CA GLY A 40 4.59 12.54 -8.71
C GLY A 40 4.22 11.07 -8.56
N THR A 41 3.94 10.43 -9.68
CA THR A 41 3.41 9.07 -9.71
C THR A 41 4.37 8.03 -10.25
N LYS A 42 5.54 8.44 -10.73
CA LYS A 42 6.49 7.52 -11.35
C LYS A 42 6.97 6.41 -10.42
N VAL A 43 7.23 6.76 -9.15
CA VAL A 43 7.70 5.78 -8.16
C VAL A 43 6.63 4.73 -7.89
N ILE A 44 5.38 5.17 -7.83
CA ILE A 44 4.26 4.25 -7.61
C ILE A 44 4.14 3.26 -8.77
N LYS A 45 4.19 3.77 -10.00
CA LYS A 45 4.13 2.91 -11.19
C LYS A 45 5.28 1.94 -11.25
N ARG A 46 6.49 2.40 -10.94
CA ARG A 46 7.68 1.54 -10.94
C ARG A 46 7.56 0.44 -9.88
N ALA A 47 7.09 0.79 -8.68
CA ALA A 47 6.90 -0.17 -7.62
C ALA A 47 5.90 -1.26 -8.03
N LEU A 48 4.81 -0.88 -8.69
CA LEU A 48 3.82 -1.84 -9.20
C LEU A 48 4.41 -2.75 -10.28
N GLU A 49 5.15 -2.17 -11.21
CA GLU A 49 5.81 -2.95 -12.26
C GLU A 49 6.81 -3.94 -11.68
N ASP A 50 7.61 -3.51 -10.71
CA ASP A 50 8.55 -4.40 -10.02
C ASP A 50 7.82 -5.53 -9.30
N TYR A 51 6.72 -5.20 -8.64
CA TYR A 51 5.91 -6.21 -7.94
C TYR A 51 5.34 -7.23 -8.92
N HIS A 52 4.80 -6.77 -10.05
CA HIS A 52 4.25 -7.67 -11.07
C HIS A 52 5.32 -8.58 -11.67
N THR A 53 6.53 -8.06 -11.84
CA THR A 53 7.64 -8.83 -12.42
C THR A 53 8.16 -9.89 -11.46
N LYS A 54 8.28 -9.55 -10.18
CA LYS A 54 8.85 -10.44 -9.15
C LYS A 54 7.80 -11.25 -8.42
N GLY A 55 6.57 -10.77 -8.43
CA GLY A 55 5.52 -11.32 -7.58
C GLY A 55 4.93 -12.61 -8.10
N SER A 56 4.16 -13.24 -7.24
CA SER A 56 3.43 -14.45 -7.53
C SER A 56 2.23 -14.22 -8.45
N GLY A 57 1.91 -12.97 -8.75
CA GLY A 57 0.70 -12.63 -9.47
C GLY A 57 -0.55 -12.68 -8.62
N ALA A 58 -0.42 -12.92 -7.32
CA ALA A 58 -1.55 -12.93 -6.41
C ALA A 58 -1.95 -11.49 -6.06
N GLY A 59 -3.22 -11.33 -5.72
CA GLY A 59 -3.81 -10.01 -5.56
C GLY A 59 -3.65 -9.39 -4.19
N CYS A 60 -4.53 -8.45 -3.90
CA CYS A 60 -4.55 -7.69 -2.66
C CYS A 60 -5.81 -8.04 -1.86
N THR A 61 -5.64 -8.28 -0.57
CA THR A 61 -6.75 -8.48 0.35
C THR A 61 -6.79 -7.31 1.32
N ILE A 62 -7.92 -6.60 1.35
CA ILE A 62 -8.11 -5.49 2.28
C ILE A 62 -8.61 -6.08 3.60
N LEU A 63 -7.88 -5.83 4.68
CA LEU A 63 -8.22 -6.33 6.00
C LEU A 63 -9.15 -5.37 6.74
N ASN A 64 -8.79 -4.09 6.78
CA ASN A 64 -9.57 -3.06 7.45
C ASN A 64 -9.46 -1.76 6.71
N GLN A 65 -10.48 -0.93 6.83
CA GLN A 65 -10.47 0.40 6.23
C GLN A 65 -11.27 1.35 7.11
N ILE A 66 -10.66 2.46 7.45
CA ILE A 66 -11.27 3.47 8.31
C ILE A 66 -11.13 4.81 7.61
N ALA A 67 -12.22 5.57 7.56
CA ALA A 67 -12.21 6.89 6.94
C ALA A 67 -12.64 7.94 7.95
N GLU A 68 -11.94 9.07 7.95
CA GLU A 68 -12.29 10.24 8.74
C GLU A 68 -11.90 11.49 7.96
N ASP A 69 -12.84 12.39 7.78
CA ASP A 69 -12.66 13.59 6.96
C ASP A 69 -12.18 13.21 5.55
N ASP A 70 -11.05 13.72 5.11
CA ASP A 70 -10.48 13.42 3.80
C ASP A 70 -9.39 12.34 3.84
N TRP A 71 -9.22 11.69 4.99
CA TRP A 71 -8.24 10.63 5.15
C TRP A 71 -8.88 9.24 5.18
N ILE A 72 -8.20 8.28 4.58
CA ILE A 72 -8.57 6.87 4.61
C ILE A 72 -7.36 6.06 5.03
N ALA A 73 -7.53 5.24 6.07
CA ALA A 73 -6.50 4.29 6.50
C ALA A 73 -6.92 2.90 6.06
N THR A 74 -6.03 2.21 5.37
CA THR A 74 -6.30 0.87 4.85
C THR A 74 -5.17 -0.07 5.26
N SER A 75 -5.53 -1.19 5.87
CA SER A 75 -4.58 -2.28 6.08
C SER A 75 -4.87 -3.37 5.06
N TYR A 76 -3.83 -3.97 4.52
CA TYR A 76 -3.97 -4.92 3.42
C TYR A 76 -2.83 -5.93 3.41
N THR A 77 -3.06 -7.03 2.72
CA THR A 77 -2.02 -8.00 2.43
C THR A 77 -1.92 -8.21 0.93
N LEU A 78 -0.74 -8.57 0.47
CA LEU A 78 -0.48 -8.89 -0.93
C LEU A 78 0.01 -10.33 -0.99
N GLY A 79 -0.41 -11.05 -2.03
CA GLY A 79 0.04 -12.40 -2.29
C GLY A 79 -0.96 -13.46 -1.91
N GLU A 80 -0.70 -14.69 -2.33
CA GLU A 80 -1.52 -15.84 -1.98
C GLU A 80 -1.38 -16.19 -0.52
N GLY A 81 -2.52 -16.45 0.14
CA GLY A 81 -2.51 -16.84 1.54
C GLY A 81 -2.06 -15.74 2.49
N GLN A 82 -1.97 -14.50 2.02
CA GLN A 82 -1.55 -13.37 2.84
C GLN A 82 -0.09 -13.47 3.30
N GLU A 83 0.74 -14.11 2.51
CA GLU A 83 2.11 -14.44 2.93
C GLU A 83 3.20 -13.52 2.38
N ASP A 84 2.96 -12.79 1.30
CA ASP A 84 4.02 -12.01 0.68
C ASP A 84 4.31 -10.70 1.40
N HIS A 85 3.31 -9.84 1.53
CA HIS A 85 3.48 -8.51 2.10
C HIS A 85 2.27 -8.10 2.93
N MET A 86 2.52 -7.32 3.96
CA MET A 86 1.46 -6.67 4.73
C MET A 86 1.76 -5.17 4.78
N GLY A 87 0.74 -4.36 4.63
CA GLY A 87 0.93 -2.93 4.64
C GLY A 87 -0.23 -2.17 5.27
N VAL A 88 0.09 -0.94 5.63
CA VAL A 88 -0.90 0.05 6.06
C VAL A 88 -0.66 1.30 5.21
N MET A 89 -1.73 1.79 4.61
CA MET A 89 -1.66 2.96 3.75
C MET A 89 -2.63 4.02 4.25
N PHE A 90 -2.10 5.21 4.52
CA PHE A 90 -2.91 6.39 4.82
C PHE A 90 -2.99 7.24 3.57
N SER A 91 -4.20 7.51 3.11
CA SER A 91 -4.42 8.25 1.87
C SER A 91 -5.27 9.48 2.14
N ARG A 92 -4.82 10.64 1.67
CA ARG A 92 -5.60 11.87 1.74
C ARG A 92 -6.18 12.18 0.36
N LEU A 93 -7.48 12.41 0.32
CA LEU A 93 -8.20 12.70 -0.91
C LEU A 93 -8.42 14.20 -1.08
N VAL A 94 -8.14 14.70 -2.26
CA VAL A 94 -8.41 16.09 -2.62
C VAL A 94 -8.98 16.08 -4.05
N ASP A 95 -10.13 16.72 -4.24
CA ASP A 95 -10.79 16.82 -5.55
C ASP A 95 -10.92 15.46 -6.24
N SER A 96 -11.35 14.45 -5.48
CA SER A 96 -11.59 13.09 -5.96
C SER A 96 -10.34 12.37 -6.45
N LYS A 97 -9.16 12.79 -5.97
CA LYS A 97 -7.87 12.14 -6.25
C LYS A 97 -7.12 11.89 -4.95
N ILE A 98 -6.25 10.87 -4.97
CA ILE A 98 -5.34 10.64 -3.85
C ILE A 98 -4.18 11.62 -3.98
N GLN A 99 -4.09 12.56 -3.04
CA GLN A 99 -3.10 13.63 -3.06
C GLN A 99 -1.84 13.29 -2.27
N GLU A 100 -1.99 12.62 -1.15
CA GLU A 100 -0.89 12.21 -0.29
C GLU A 100 -1.08 10.77 0.14
N THR A 101 0.02 10.06 0.24
CA THR A 101 0.04 8.69 0.77
C THR A 101 1.21 8.54 1.73
N PHE A 102 0.93 7.98 2.89
CA PHE A 102 1.95 7.46 3.78
C PHE A 102 1.76 5.95 3.83
N VAL A 103 2.78 5.19 3.44
CA VAL A 103 2.66 3.75 3.38
C VAL A 103 3.81 3.09 4.13
N VAL A 104 3.45 2.09 4.94
CA VAL A 104 4.41 1.20 5.58
C VAL A 104 4.04 -0.21 5.14
N ALA A 105 4.95 -0.86 4.45
CA ALA A 105 4.74 -2.22 3.97
C ALA A 105 6.02 -3.01 4.17
N ARG A 106 5.87 -4.29 4.48
CA ARG A 106 6.99 -5.18 4.71
C ARG A 106 6.62 -6.61 4.36
N GLU A 107 7.62 -7.41 4.09
CA GLU A 107 7.42 -8.84 3.91
C GLU A 107 6.95 -9.45 5.21
N VAL A 108 5.98 -10.34 5.10
CA VAL A 108 5.51 -11.10 6.23
C VAL A 108 6.46 -12.27 6.44
N SER A 109 7.14 -12.28 7.58
CA SER A 109 7.95 -13.43 7.95
C SER A 109 7.12 -14.39 8.79
N SER A 110 7.30 -15.68 8.57
CA SER A 110 6.60 -16.70 9.36
C SER A 110 7.30 -16.88 10.72
N ALA A 111 7.30 -15.83 11.54
CA ALA A 111 7.87 -15.90 12.87
C ALA A 111 7.01 -16.85 13.74
N PRO A 112 7.64 -17.73 14.53
CA PRO A 112 6.90 -18.57 15.44
C PRO A 112 6.05 -17.75 16.41
N GLU A 113 4.90 -18.28 16.79
CA GLU A 113 3.98 -17.61 17.71
C GLU A 113 4.65 -17.18 19.00
N GLU A 114 5.59 -17.96 19.47
CA GLU A 114 6.37 -17.67 20.68
C GLU A 114 7.13 -16.36 20.59
N GLU A 115 7.65 -16.03 19.41
CA GLU A 115 8.35 -14.75 19.20
C GLU A 115 7.40 -13.57 19.29
N TRP A 116 6.16 -13.75 18.87
CA TRP A 116 5.15 -12.71 18.98
C TRP A 116 4.84 -12.37 20.43
N GLU A 117 4.74 -13.37 21.29
CA GLU A 117 4.51 -13.16 22.72
C GLU A 117 5.70 -12.45 23.38
N ASP A 118 6.91 -12.87 23.04
CA ASP A 118 8.13 -12.29 23.61
C ASP A 118 8.33 -10.84 23.22
N ARG A 119 7.90 -10.44 22.06
CA ARG A 119 8.05 -9.05 21.60
C ARG A 119 7.18 -8.08 22.37
N LYS A 120 6.08 -8.53 22.91
CA LYS A 120 5.12 -7.66 23.62
C LYS A 120 4.86 -6.36 22.87
N ILE A 121 4.33 -6.51 21.67
CA ILE A 121 4.20 -5.44 20.69
C ILE A 121 3.50 -4.19 21.23
N PHE A 122 2.64 -4.33 22.22
CA PHE A 122 1.86 -3.24 22.76
C PHE A 122 2.30 -2.78 24.15
N ASN A 123 3.50 -3.00 24.50
CA ASN A 123 4.02 -2.46 25.75
C ASN A 123 4.62 -1.09 25.59
#